data_1161b0cd392e3b8e889391b334808ee6
#
_entry.id   1161b0cd392e3b8e889391b334808ee6
#
_cell.length_a   1.000
_cell.length_b   1.000
_cell.length_c   1.000
_cell.angle_alpha   90.00
_cell.angle_beta   90.00
_cell.angle_gamma   90.00
#
_symmetry.space_group_name_H-M   'P 1'
#
loop_
_entity.id
_entity.type
_entity.pdbx_description
1 polymer ?
#
loop_
_entity_poly.entity_id
_entity_poly.type
_entity_poly.pdbx_seq_one_letter_code
_entity_poly.pdbx_strand_id
1 'polypeptide(L)'
;MGSRLATFDYSTPYFYMVTLKRHEGLEAFSEIVAPGECQLNAITRSFVRVIRGFHEVWRCIEQITCFSVMPDHIHLLIKIRNVENRVTLPKIVWQLKRHLERAYWEVAGGAAASSTLTAGDAKSGAASRADGFHVFEQKWHDWIVKTDGQLAAFTRYIRENPRRHWIRASHRENFRRVGELKFLGRKWFGYGNAAILDLPVIEPFRCSRKWREGGEEWQEAIARAERIGPGGAGIGTFMSPCEKACGNAIAKAGGRLIVLSPEGFGERWHPSRKLEGFCAEGRMLFLSLYPEMARQPTRKELYDRCHEMGDVVVEGLCNSL
;
A
#
# COMPACT_ATOMS: atom_id res chain seq x y z
N MET A 1 11.93 1.53 7.06
CA MET A 1 11.51 2.83 7.63
C MET A 1 12.45 3.88 7.08
N GLY A 2 11.98 4.76 6.20
CA GLY A 2 12.79 5.88 5.72
C GLY A 2 13.05 6.85 6.86
N SER A 3 14.27 6.91 7.38
CA SER A 3 14.70 8.01 8.22
C SER A 3 14.73 9.27 7.37
N ARG A 4 14.32 10.42 7.92
CA ARG A 4 14.52 11.70 7.25
C ARG A 4 15.97 11.84 6.83
N LEU A 5 16.19 12.37 5.64
CA LEU A 5 17.54 12.61 5.15
C LEU A 5 18.18 13.70 6.03
N ALA A 6 19.15 13.31 6.86
CA ALA A 6 19.80 14.20 7.81
C ALA A 6 20.49 15.42 7.13
N THR A 7 20.87 15.28 5.87
CA THR A 7 21.58 16.30 5.08
C THR A 7 20.65 17.14 4.18
N PHE A 8 19.33 16.90 4.21
CA PHE A 8 18.39 17.61 3.34
C PHE A 8 17.79 18.82 4.05
N ASP A 9 17.81 19.98 3.38
CA ASP A 9 17.16 21.20 3.86
C ASP A 9 15.65 21.17 3.60
N TYR A 10 14.88 20.81 4.61
CA TYR A 10 13.42 20.73 4.57
C TYR A 10 12.71 22.11 4.52
N SER A 11 13.42 23.20 4.37
CA SER A 11 12.86 24.51 4.02
C SER A 11 12.81 24.77 2.50
N THR A 12 13.37 23.85 1.71
CA THR A 12 13.43 23.97 0.25
C THR A 12 12.01 23.94 -0.35
N PRO A 13 11.71 24.76 -1.38
CA PRO A 13 10.37 24.91 -1.95
C PRO A 13 10.00 23.75 -2.89
N TYR A 14 10.02 22.54 -2.36
CA TYR A 14 9.56 21.33 -3.02
C TYR A 14 8.11 20.99 -2.66
N PHE A 15 7.53 20.05 -3.40
CA PHE A 15 6.38 19.31 -2.93
C PHE A 15 6.82 18.22 -1.96
N TYR A 16 6.03 18.03 -0.92
CA TYR A 16 6.24 17.00 0.08
C TYR A 16 4.96 16.18 0.24
N MET A 17 5.08 14.87 0.02
CA MET A 17 4.01 13.95 0.37
C MET A 17 4.16 13.59 1.84
N VAL A 18 3.15 13.92 2.65
CA VAL A 18 3.13 13.72 4.11
C VAL A 18 2.04 12.73 4.48
N THR A 19 2.35 11.82 5.40
CA THR A 19 1.37 10.88 5.97
C THR A 19 1.34 11.04 7.48
N LEU A 20 0.17 11.39 8.01
CA LEU A 20 -0.11 11.53 9.43
C LEU A 20 -0.97 10.35 9.89
N LYS A 21 -0.44 9.48 10.73
CA LYS A 21 -1.16 8.35 11.29
C LYS A 21 -1.96 8.75 12.53
N ARG A 22 -3.17 8.19 12.65
CA ARG A 22 -4.01 8.28 13.82
C ARG A 22 -3.39 7.48 14.98
N HIS A 23 -3.48 8.01 16.19
CA HIS A 23 -3.13 7.26 17.39
C HIS A 23 -4.12 6.11 17.60
N GLU A 24 -3.63 4.96 18.04
CA GLU A 24 -4.49 3.81 18.34
C GLU A 24 -5.49 4.14 19.47
N GLY A 25 -6.65 3.50 19.42
CA GLY A 25 -7.72 3.71 20.42
C GLY A 25 -8.66 4.88 20.18
N LEU A 26 -8.40 5.73 19.16
CA LEU A 26 -9.31 6.82 18.78
C LEU A 26 -10.32 6.40 17.74
N GLU A 27 -11.41 7.16 17.60
CA GLU A 27 -12.37 6.98 16.52
C GLU A 27 -11.73 7.15 15.14
N ALA A 28 -12.24 6.40 14.15
CA ALA A 28 -11.81 6.53 12.78
C ALA A 28 -12.09 7.94 12.24
N PHE A 29 -11.12 8.50 11.48
CA PHE A 29 -11.27 9.83 10.91
C PHE A 29 -12.35 9.90 9.82
N SER A 30 -12.56 8.79 9.12
CA SER A 30 -13.57 8.66 8.06
C SER A 30 -14.03 7.21 7.96
N GLU A 31 -15.10 6.99 7.21
CA GLU A 31 -15.55 5.67 6.80
C GLU A 31 -15.55 5.62 5.27
N ILE A 32 -15.10 4.50 4.70
CA ILE A 32 -15.14 4.30 3.26
C ILE A 32 -16.29 3.36 2.96
N VAL A 33 -17.37 3.91 2.39
CA VAL A 33 -18.65 3.21 2.21
C VAL A 33 -18.82 2.57 0.84
N ALA A 34 -18.03 3.03 -0.14
CA ALA A 34 -18.04 2.50 -1.51
C ALA A 34 -16.67 2.72 -2.19
N PRO A 35 -16.41 2.13 -3.37
CA PRO A 35 -15.14 2.30 -4.07
C PRO A 35 -14.82 3.77 -4.38
N GLY A 36 -13.95 4.37 -3.57
CA GLY A 36 -13.56 5.77 -3.73
C GLY A 36 -14.44 6.79 -3.00
N GLU A 37 -15.49 6.35 -2.30
CA GLU A 37 -16.39 7.21 -1.54
C GLU A 37 -16.07 7.17 -0.06
N CYS A 38 -15.66 8.32 0.48
CA CYS A 38 -15.51 8.54 1.92
C CYS A 38 -16.77 9.20 2.47
N GLN A 39 -17.35 8.59 3.48
CA GLN A 39 -18.41 9.24 4.23
C GLN A 39 -17.83 10.40 5.05
N LEU A 40 -18.34 11.59 4.81
CA LEU A 40 -17.94 12.80 5.51
C LEU A 40 -18.65 12.89 6.87
N ASN A 41 -18.10 12.22 7.89
CA ASN A 41 -18.55 12.44 9.27
C ASN A 41 -18.14 13.84 9.78
N ALA A 42 -18.51 14.19 11.00
CA ALA A 42 -18.20 15.50 11.58
C ALA A 42 -16.69 15.75 11.69
N ILE A 43 -15.91 14.72 12.07
CA ILE A 43 -14.45 14.78 12.16
C ILE A 43 -13.83 15.04 10.78
N THR A 44 -14.24 14.26 9.76
CA THR A 44 -13.73 14.45 8.39
C THR A 44 -14.02 15.85 7.88
N ARG A 45 -15.24 16.37 8.08
CA ARG A 45 -15.61 17.74 7.69
C ARG A 45 -14.76 18.80 8.37
N SER A 46 -14.46 18.63 9.66
CA SER A 46 -13.60 19.56 10.41
C SER A 46 -12.17 19.52 9.87
N PHE A 47 -11.61 18.33 9.60
CA PHE A 47 -10.28 18.19 9.01
C PHE A 47 -10.18 18.79 7.61
N VAL A 48 -11.17 18.57 6.75
CA VAL A 48 -11.21 19.16 5.41
C VAL A 48 -11.19 20.69 5.49
N ARG A 49 -11.94 21.28 6.44
CA ARG A 49 -11.95 22.74 6.67
C ARG A 49 -10.57 23.26 7.08
N VAL A 50 -9.95 22.59 8.06
CA VAL A 50 -8.60 22.95 8.52
C VAL A 50 -7.59 22.84 7.38
N ILE A 51 -7.56 21.72 6.65
CA ILE A 51 -6.58 21.48 5.57
C ILE A 51 -6.73 22.52 4.46
N ARG A 52 -7.96 22.84 4.05
CA ARG A 52 -8.22 23.84 2.99
C ARG A 52 -7.83 25.25 3.39
N GLY A 53 -8.10 25.65 4.64
CA GLY A 53 -7.77 26.99 5.15
C GLY A 53 -6.32 27.13 5.66
N PHE A 54 -5.55 26.04 5.74
CA PHE A 54 -4.25 26.07 6.41
C PHE A 54 -3.22 26.98 5.72
N HIS A 55 -3.26 27.09 4.41
CA HIS A 55 -2.38 27.98 3.65
C HIS A 55 -2.66 29.48 3.88
N GLU A 56 -3.89 29.83 4.26
CA GLU A 56 -4.27 31.21 4.61
C GLU A 56 -3.63 31.64 5.94
N VAL A 57 -3.57 30.70 6.88
CA VAL A 57 -2.95 30.92 8.21
C VAL A 57 -1.42 30.82 8.14
N TRP A 58 -0.90 29.93 7.28
CA TRP A 58 0.54 29.64 7.13
C TRP A 58 1.04 30.03 5.77
N ARG A 59 1.43 31.32 5.61
CA ARG A 59 1.91 31.90 4.34
C ARG A 59 3.17 31.24 3.75
N CYS A 60 3.92 30.45 4.53
CA CYS A 60 5.03 29.65 4.04
C CYS A 60 4.59 28.42 3.22
N ILE A 61 3.31 28.10 3.23
CA ILE A 61 2.72 27.08 2.36
C ILE A 61 2.13 27.78 1.15
N GLU A 62 2.53 27.35 -0.04
CA GLU A 62 1.93 27.83 -1.28
C GLU A 62 0.53 27.25 -1.45
N GLN A 63 0.44 25.90 -1.26
CA GLN A 63 -0.84 25.18 -1.31
C GLN A 63 -0.72 23.76 -0.76
N ILE A 64 -1.86 23.20 -0.35
CA ILE A 64 -2.04 21.76 -0.21
C ILE A 64 -2.85 21.30 -1.42
N THR A 65 -2.15 20.73 -2.42
CA THR A 65 -2.72 20.43 -3.75
C THR A 65 -3.63 19.23 -3.77
N CYS A 66 -3.36 18.26 -2.91
CA CYS A 66 -4.12 17.02 -2.83
C CYS A 66 -4.05 16.46 -1.42
N PHE A 67 -5.16 15.91 -0.93
CA PHE A 67 -5.19 15.18 0.33
C PHE A 67 -6.27 14.11 0.33
N SER A 68 -6.13 13.15 1.25
CA SER A 68 -7.13 12.11 1.52
C SER A 68 -7.20 11.85 3.01
N VAL A 69 -8.39 11.91 3.58
CA VAL A 69 -8.65 11.57 4.99
C VAL A 69 -9.13 10.12 5.03
N MET A 70 -8.23 9.24 5.41
CA MET A 70 -8.47 7.80 5.54
C MET A 70 -8.95 7.46 6.96
N PRO A 71 -9.51 6.27 7.22
CA PRO A 71 -9.97 5.91 8.56
C PRO A 71 -8.89 6.00 9.64
N ASP A 72 -7.65 5.68 9.32
CA ASP A 72 -6.52 5.57 10.25
C ASP A 72 -5.36 6.53 9.97
N HIS A 73 -5.43 7.32 8.90
CA HIS A 73 -4.38 8.27 8.53
C HIS A 73 -4.85 9.36 7.59
N ILE A 74 -4.02 10.38 7.41
CA ILE A 74 -4.21 11.44 6.41
C ILE A 74 -3.00 11.50 5.50
N HIS A 75 -3.24 11.50 4.20
CA HIS A 75 -2.23 11.84 3.19
C HIS A 75 -2.40 13.28 2.74
N LEU A 76 -1.29 13.98 2.58
CA LEU A 76 -1.24 15.38 2.14
C LEU A 76 -0.11 15.56 1.14
N LEU A 77 -0.35 16.37 0.12
CA LEU A 77 0.66 16.83 -0.82
C LEU A 77 0.81 18.34 -0.66
N ILE A 78 1.88 18.75 0.03
CA ILE A 78 2.13 20.12 0.48
C ILE A 78 3.21 20.74 -0.38
N LYS A 79 2.95 21.92 -0.95
CA LYS A 79 3.96 22.76 -1.60
C LYS A 79 4.42 23.84 -0.62
N ILE A 80 5.72 23.85 -0.30
CA ILE A 80 6.34 24.92 0.50
C ILE A 80 6.68 26.08 -0.43
N ARG A 81 6.36 27.31 0.01
CA ARG A 81 6.77 28.54 -0.65
C ARG A 81 8.18 28.94 -0.20
N ASN A 82 8.98 29.46 -1.10
CA ASN A 82 10.23 30.09 -0.71
C ASN A 82 9.91 31.43 -0.03
N VAL A 83 10.18 31.52 1.27
CA VAL A 83 10.01 32.74 2.06
C VAL A 83 11.30 33.04 2.81
N GLU A 84 11.55 34.31 3.10
CA GLU A 84 12.77 34.79 3.77
C GLU A 84 13.00 34.12 5.14
N ASN A 85 11.93 33.81 5.87
CA ASN A 85 11.98 33.12 7.16
C ASN A 85 11.86 31.60 7.03
N ARG A 86 12.82 30.96 6.41
CA ARG A 86 12.97 29.52 6.18
C ARG A 86 12.23 28.59 7.18
N VAL A 87 10.91 28.45 7.00
CA VAL A 87 10.11 27.56 7.81
C VAL A 87 10.26 26.13 7.27
N THR A 88 10.68 25.23 8.13
CA THR A 88 10.93 23.83 7.74
C THR A 88 9.66 22.99 7.72
N LEU A 89 9.61 21.94 6.88
CA LEU A 89 8.51 20.98 6.83
C LEU A 89 8.14 20.42 8.22
N PRO A 90 9.08 20.04 9.11
CA PRO A 90 8.73 19.59 10.46
C PRO A 90 7.91 20.60 11.27
N LYS A 91 8.24 21.89 11.17
CA LYS A 91 7.50 22.95 11.87
C LYS A 91 6.10 23.12 11.28
N ILE A 92 5.96 23.03 9.95
CA ILE A 92 4.68 23.07 9.24
C ILE A 92 3.80 21.90 9.67
N VAL A 93 4.33 20.68 9.65
CA VAL A 93 3.59 19.46 10.02
C VAL A 93 3.19 19.50 11.50
N TRP A 94 4.05 19.97 12.39
CA TRP A 94 3.73 20.14 13.81
C TRP A 94 2.54 21.09 14.02
N GLN A 95 2.53 22.23 13.34
CA GLN A 95 1.42 23.18 13.41
C GLN A 95 0.13 22.60 12.82
N LEU A 96 0.23 21.94 11.66
CA LEU A 96 -0.93 21.31 11.03
C LEU A 96 -1.55 20.26 11.97
N LYS A 97 -0.73 19.40 12.59
CA LYS A 97 -1.21 18.45 13.61
C LYS A 97 -1.99 19.15 14.72
N ARG A 98 -1.43 20.23 15.29
CA ARG A 98 -2.10 20.98 16.37
C ARG A 98 -3.49 21.54 15.95
N HIS A 99 -3.60 22.06 14.72
CA HIS A 99 -4.90 22.56 14.23
C HIS A 99 -5.89 21.40 14.00
N LEU A 100 -5.42 20.28 13.45
CA LEU A 100 -6.25 19.08 13.26
C LEU A 100 -6.66 18.46 14.60
N GLU A 101 -5.75 18.38 15.58
CA GLU A 101 -6.05 17.89 16.93
C GLU A 101 -7.12 18.76 17.62
N ARG A 102 -6.97 20.08 17.54
CA ARG A 102 -8.00 20.99 18.06
C ARG A 102 -9.36 20.71 17.42
N ALA A 103 -9.42 20.62 16.07
CA ALA A 103 -10.63 20.36 15.34
C ALA A 103 -11.24 18.98 15.65
N TYR A 104 -10.42 17.98 15.91
CA TYR A 104 -10.86 16.67 16.37
C TYR A 104 -11.57 16.77 17.72
N TRP A 105 -10.94 17.38 18.72
CA TRP A 105 -11.48 17.47 20.08
C TRP A 105 -12.69 18.40 20.20
N GLU A 106 -12.80 19.42 19.36
CA GLU A 106 -13.99 20.25 19.26
C GLU A 106 -15.22 19.42 18.83
N VAL A 107 -15.03 18.47 17.92
CA VAL A 107 -16.11 17.56 17.48
C VAL A 107 -16.35 16.44 18.50
N ALA A 108 -15.32 15.73 18.91
CA ALA A 108 -15.42 14.61 19.83
C ALA A 108 -15.87 15.05 21.23
N GLY A 109 -15.36 16.20 21.73
CA GLY A 109 -15.77 16.77 23.02
C GLY A 109 -17.20 17.32 23.02
N GLY A 110 -17.68 17.84 21.89
CA GLY A 110 -19.07 18.29 21.72
C GLY A 110 -20.08 17.13 21.69
N ALA A 111 -19.69 15.99 21.14
CA ALA A 111 -20.51 14.77 21.16
C ALA A 111 -20.65 14.17 22.57
N ALA A 112 -19.57 14.23 23.38
CA ALA A 112 -19.59 13.80 24.78
C ALA A 112 -20.48 14.69 25.68
N ALA A 113 -20.60 15.98 25.38
CA ALA A 113 -21.46 16.90 26.11
C ALA A 113 -22.96 16.71 25.76
N SER A 114 -23.26 16.11 24.61
CA SER A 114 -24.66 15.85 24.16
C SER A 114 -25.19 14.47 24.59
N SER A 115 -24.30 13.52 24.93
CA SER A 115 -24.71 12.26 25.55
C SER A 115 -24.74 12.44 27.06
N THR A 116 -25.88 12.17 27.71
CA THR A 116 -26.05 12.12 29.17
C THR A 116 -25.11 11.07 29.79
N LEU A 117 -23.82 11.41 29.86
CA LEU A 117 -22.84 10.63 30.61
C LEU A 117 -22.92 11.05 32.09
N THR A 118 -23.15 10.06 32.96
CA THR A 118 -23.14 10.22 34.39
C THR A 118 -21.82 10.83 34.87
N ALA A 119 -21.84 11.59 35.96
CA ALA A 119 -20.74 12.42 36.49
C ALA A 119 -19.40 11.67 36.74
N GLY A 120 -19.35 10.36 36.51
CA GLY A 120 -18.12 9.54 36.64
C GLY A 120 -17.20 9.57 35.40
N ASP A 121 -17.75 9.80 34.20
CA ASP A 121 -16.99 9.68 32.95
C ASP A 121 -16.44 11.00 32.41
N ALA A 122 -16.89 12.13 32.98
CA ALA A 122 -16.42 13.47 32.61
C ALA A 122 -14.91 13.71 32.91
N LYS A 123 -14.30 12.87 33.72
CA LYS A 123 -12.85 12.95 34.03
C LYS A 123 -11.96 12.47 32.87
N SER A 124 -12.41 11.59 31.99
CA SER A 124 -11.59 11.06 30.91
C SER A 124 -11.33 12.06 29.78
N GLY A 125 -12.32 12.86 29.40
CA GLY A 125 -12.18 13.83 28.29
C GLY A 125 -11.36 15.09 28.66
N ALA A 126 -11.41 15.52 29.92
CA ALA A 126 -10.64 16.67 30.41
C ALA A 126 -9.21 16.25 30.79
N ALA A 127 -9.03 15.05 31.35
CA ALA A 127 -7.72 14.48 31.67
C ALA A 127 -6.87 14.25 30.41
N SER A 128 -7.46 13.82 29.28
CA SER A 128 -6.73 13.60 28.01
C SER A 128 -6.10 14.86 27.41
N ARG A 129 -6.65 16.06 27.71
CA ARG A 129 -6.04 17.34 27.29
C ARG A 129 -4.87 17.76 28.18
N ALA A 130 -4.90 17.40 29.45
CA ALA A 130 -3.85 17.72 30.41
C ALA A 130 -2.63 16.77 30.28
N ASP A 131 -2.87 15.51 29.91
CA ASP A 131 -1.84 14.46 29.84
C ASP A 131 -1.18 14.33 28.46
N GLY A 132 -1.37 15.28 27.53
CA GLY A 132 -0.70 15.29 26.22
C GLY A 132 -1.18 14.21 25.27
N PHE A 133 -2.43 13.75 25.38
CA PHE A 133 -2.99 12.74 24.48
C PHE A 133 -3.10 13.29 23.06
N HIS A 134 -2.29 12.75 22.15
CA HIS A 134 -2.21 13.19 20.76
C HIS A 134 -3.15 12.39 19.87
N VAL A 135 -3.82 13.10 18.94
CA VAL A 135 -4.67 12.46 17.92
C VAL A 135 -3.82 11.73 16.89
N PHE A 136 -2.62 12.22 16.63
CA PHE A 136 -1.69 11.62 15.68
C PHE A 136 -0.49 10.99 16.37
N GLU A 137 0.02 9.87 15.81
CA GLU A 137 1.31 9.33 16.21
C GLU A 137 2.39 10.42 16.18
N GLN A 138 3.35 10.36 17.10
CA GLN A 138 4.45 11.33 17.16
C GLN A 138 5.27 11.31 15.88
N LYS A 139 5.58 10.10 15.37
CA LYS A 139 6.27 9.90 14.10
C LYS A 139 5.30 10.07 12.93
N TRP A 140 5.79 10.60 11.84
CA TRP A 140 5.09 10.77 10.58
C TRP A 140 6.04 10.49 9.42
N HIS A 141 5.50 10.19 8.24
CA HIS A 141 6.28 9.86 7.05
C HIS A 141 6.21 10.99 6.04
N ASP A 142 7.34 11.26 5.38
CA ASP A 142 7.43 12.21 4.30
C ASP A 142 8.24 11.68 3.12
N TRP A 143 7.91 12.20 1.93
CA TRP A 143 8.66 12.00 0.70
C TRP A 143 8.87 13.35 0.03
N ILE A 144 10.12 13.60 -0.40
CA ILE A 144 10.46 14.78 -1.19
C ILE A 144 10.12 14.49 -2.64
N VAL A 145 9.27 15.31 -3.24
CA VAL A 145 8.83 15.17 -4.63
C VAL A 145 9.70 16.05 -5.51
N LYS A 146 10.60 15.45 -6.26
CA LYS A 146 11.63 16.14 -7.02
C LYS A 146 11.30 16.31 -8.50
N THR A 147 10.36 15.53 -9.05
CA THR A 147 10.02 15.52 -10.47
C THR A 147 8.51 15.56 -10.68
N ASP A 148 8.07 16.07 -11.84
CA ASP A 148 6.65 16.11 -12.22
C ASP A 148 6.04 14.70 -12.32
N GLY A 149 6.83 13.73 -12.75
CA GLY A 149 6.41 12.33 -12.77
C GLY A 149 6.11 11.78 -11.36
N GLN A 150 6.92 12.13 -10.36
CA GLN A 150 6.64 11.80 -8.95
C GLN A 150 5.42 12.55 -8.44
N LEU A 151 5.26 13.83 -8.79
CA LEU A 151 4.10 14.63 -8.42
C LEU A 151 2.80 14.01 -8.93
N ALA A 152 2.76 13.65 -10.21
CA ALA A 152 1.63 12.97 -10.82
C ALA A 152 1.34 11.60 -10.17
N ALA A 153 2.39 10.84 -9.85
CA ALA A 153 2.28 9.55 -9.19
C ALA A 153 1.69 9.67 -7.78
N PHE A 154 2.18 10.61 -6.95
CA PHE A 154 1.65 10.83 -5.61
C PHE A 154 0.23 11.41 -5.61
N THR A 155 -0.07 12.34 -6.52
CA THR A 155 -1.43 12.87 -6.69
C THR A 155 -2.42 11.75 -6.99
N ARG A 156 -2.07 10.87 -7.92
CA ARG A 156 -2.88 9.70 -8.26
C ARG A 156 -3.00 8.73 -7.09
N TYR A 157 -1.89 8.45 -6.40
CA TYR A 157 -1.88 7.59 -5.21
C TYR A 157 -2.87 8.10 -4.14
N ILE A 158 -2.81 9.39 -3.80
CA ILE A 158 -3.69 10.00 -2.79
C ILE A 158 -5.16 9.90 -3.20
N ARG A 159 -5.48 10.21 -4.46
CA ARG A 159 -6.86 10.18 -4.98
C ARG A 159 -7.46 8.77 -5.00
N GLU A 160 -6.65 7.77 -5.30
CA GLU A 160 -7.10 6.37 -5.40
C GLU A 160 -7.07 5.62 -4.08
N ASN A 161 -6.47 6.20 -3.05
CA ASN A 161 -6.30 5.52 -1.76
C ASN A 161 -7.63 5.05 -1.13
N PRO A 162 -8.73 5.83 -1.12
CA PRO A 162 -10.02 5.35 -0.64
C PRO A 162 -10.54 4.12 -1.40
N ARG A 163 -10.46 4.14 -2.74
CA ARG A 163 -10.86 3.00 -3.57
C ARG A 163 -10.03 1.74 -3.25
N ARG A 164 -8.72 1.88 -3.11
CA ARG A 164 -7.82 0.77 -2.78
C ARG A 164 -8.10 0.19 -1.39
N HIS A 165 -8.35 1.07 -0.43
CA HIS A 165 -8.73 0.66 0.92
C HIS A 165 -10.04 -0.16 0.89
N TRP A 166 -11.06 0.34 0.18
CA TRP A 166 -12.34 -0.36 0.05
C TRP A 166 -12.18 -1.74 -0.59
N ILE A 167 -11.45 -1.84 -1.71
CA ILE A 167 -11.19 -3.11 -2.39
C ILE A 167 -10.57 -4.13 -1.41
N ARG A 168 -9.55 -3.72 -0.66
CA ARG A 168 -8.88 -4.60 0.30
C ARG A 168 -9.78 -4.97 1.48
N ALA A 169 -10.57 -4.04 1.96
CA ALA A 169 -11.49 -4.28 3.06
C ALA A 169 -12.66 -5.21 2.67
N SER A 170 -13.12 -5.10 1.42
CA SER A 170 -14.23 -5.93 0.88
C SER A 170 -13.81 -7.34 0.48
N HIS A 171 -12.52 -7.57 0.23
CA HIS A 171 -11.97 -8.86 -0.22
C HIS A 171 -10.80 -9.31 0.67
N ARG A 172 -10.97 -9.20 2.01
CA ARG A 172 -9.89 -9.47 2.98
C ARG A 172 -9.27 -10.85 2.83
N GLU A 173 -10.05 -11.84 2.43
CA GLU A 173 -9.62 -13.21 2.16
C GLU A 173 -8.55 -13.27 1.07
N ASN A 174 -8.58 -12.37 0.09
CA ASN A 174 -7.67 -12.29 -1.05
C ASN A 174 -6.49 -11.31 -0.82
N PHE A 175 -6.51 -10.56 0.30
CA PHE A 175 -5.47 -9.58 0.66
C PHE A 175 -4.86 -9.89 2.03
N ARG A 176 -4.59 -11.15 2.30
CA ARG A 176 -4.01 -11.59 3.57
C ARG A 176 -2.75 -12.43 3.35
N ARG A 177 -1.90 -12.45 4.35
CA ARG A 177 -0.86 -13.47 4.45
C ARG A 177 -1.54 -14.81 4.69
N VAL A 178 -1.14 -15.77 3.92
CA VAL A 178 -1.47 -17.17 4.14
C VAL A 178 -0.24 -17.78 4.80
N GLY A 179 -0.36 -18.29 5.98
CA GLY A 179 0.77 -18.81 6.75
C GLY A 179 1.66 -19.77 5.97
N GLU A 180 2.23 -20.77 6.63
CA GLU A 180 3.05 -21.78 5.98
C GLU A 180 2.19 -22.72 5.13
N LEU A 181 2.50 -22.76 3.83
CA LEU A 181 1.87 -23.67 2.86
C LEU A 181 2.84 -24.80 2.51
N LYS A 182 2.34 -26.02 2.42
CA LYS A 182 3.09 -27.13 1.84
C LYS A 182 2.75 -27.25 0.36
N PHE A 183 3.74 -27.05 -0.50
CA PHE A 183 3.57 -27.18 -1.94
C PHE A 183 4.86 -27.72 -2.57
N LEU A 184 4.76 -28.69 -3.47
CA LEU A 184 5.87 -29.39 -4.12
C LEU A 184 6.93 -29.89 -3.13
N GLY A 185 6.49 -30.51 -2.03
CA GLY A 185 7.39 -31.05 -1.00
C GLY A 185 8.18 -30.01 -0.17
N ARG A 186 7.93 -28.73 -0.38
CA ARG A 186 8.58 -27.63 0.32
C ARG A 186 7.58 -26.79 1.12
N LYS A 187 8.13 -26.04 2.06
CA LYS A 187 7.41 -25.07 2.88
C LYS A 187 7.50 -23.69 2.21
N TRP A 188 6.35 -23.07 1.98
CA TRP A 188 6.23 -21.76 1.34
C TRP A 188 5.50 -20.79 2.27
N PHE A 189 5.85 -19.54 2.15
CA PHE A 189 5.07 -18.42 2.70
C PHE A 189 4.18 -17.88 1.59
N GLY A 190 2.92 -17.59 1.90
CA GLY A 190 1.95 -17.14 0.91
C GLY A 190 1.33 -15.80 1.22
N TYR A 191 0.82 -15.13 0.18
CA TYR A 191 -0.06 -13.98 0.27
C TYR A 191 -1.11 -14.07 -0.85
N GLY A 192 -2.40 -13.96 -0.50
CA GLY A 192 -3.50 -14.01 -1.45
C GLY A 192 -4.35 -15.27 -1.33
N ASN A 193 -4.87 -15.76 -2.47
CA ASN A 193 -5.78 -16.90 -2.53
C ASN A 193 -5.03 -18.24 -2.60
N ALA A 194 -4.89 -18.94 -1.50
CA ALA A 194 -4.20 -20.23 -1.44
C ALA A 194 -4.91 -21.36 -2.19
N ALA A 195 -6.24 -21.28 -2.38
CA ALA A 195 -7.01 -22.31 -3.11
C ALA A 195 -6.56 -22.45 -4.59
N ILE A 196 -5.74 -21.52 -5.10
CA ILE A 196 -5.12 -21.64 -6.42
C ILE A 196 -4.19 -22.86 -6.49
N LEU A 197 -3.61 -23.30 -5.38
CA LEU A 197 -2.74 -24.48 -5.35
C LEU A 197 -3.50 -25.80 -5.54
N ASP A 198 -4.82 -25.81 -5.37
CA ASP A 198 -5.68 -26.98 -5.54
C ASP A 198 -6.19 -27.12 -6.98
N LEU A 199 -5.78 -26.24 -7.89
CA LEU A 199 -6.20 -26.30 -9.29
C LEU A 199 -5.58 -27.50 -10.00
N PRO A 200 -6.34 -28.14 -10.93
CA PRO A 200 -5.88 -29.33 -11.63
C PRO A 200 -4.73 -29.05 -12.61
N VAL A 201 -4.57 -27.79 -13.03
CA VAL A 201 -3.52 -27.40 -13.99
C VAL A 201 -2.73 -26.25 -13.38
N ILE A 202 -1.47 -26.52 -13.08
CA ILE A 202 -0.48 -25.49 -12.70
C ILE A 202 0.73 -25.65 -13.60
N GLU A 203 0.98 -24.66 -14.48
CA GLU A 203 2.09 -24.69 -15.44
C GLU A 203 3.22 -23.73 -15.07
N PRO A 204 4.49 -24.17 -15.10
CA PRO A 204 5.62 -23.31 -14.83
C PRO A 204 5.97 -22.43 -16.04
N PHE A 205 6.23 -21.15 -15.78
CA PHE A 205 6.71 -20.18 -16.76
C PHE A 205 8.08 -19.66 -16.34
N ARG A 206 9.11 -20.20 -16.99
CA ARG A 206 10.50 -19.78 -16.82
C ARG A 206 11.08 -19.49 -18.18
N CYS A 207 11.10 -18.21 -18.56
CA CYS A 207 11.54 -17.77 -19.87
C CYS A 207 12.94 -17.17 -19.84
N SER A 208 13.77 -17.56 -20.80
CA SER A 208 15.11 -16.97 -20.93
C SER A 208 15.02 -15.47 -21.29
N ARG A 209 15.87 -14.67 -20.67
CA ARG A 209 16.02 -13.25 -21.04
C ARG A 209 16.61 -13.03 -22.43
N LYS A 210 17.19 -14.11 -23.02
CA LYS A 210 17.77 -14.07 -24.37
C LYS A 210 16.73 -14.28 -25.47
N TRP A 211 15.54 -14.75 -25.13
CA TRP A 211 14.46 -14.92 -26.11
C TRP A 211 14.04 -13.58 -26.68
N ARG A 212 13.99 -13.50 -27.99
CA ARG A 212 13.57 -12.30 -28.72
C ARG A 212 12.06 -12.25 -28.81
N GLU A 213 11.50 -11.08 -28.63
CA GLU A 213 10.06 -10.86 -28.84
C GLU A 213 9.67 -11.26 -30.25
N GLY A 214 8.65 -12.11 -30.37
CA GLY A 214 8.19 -12.67 -31.67
C GLY A 214 9.02 -13.86 -32.17
N GLY A 215 10.08 -14.28 -31.49
CA GLY A 215 10.83 -15.51 -31.79
C GLY A 215 10.02 -16.77 -31.48
N GLU A 216 10.47 -17.92 -32.01
CA GLU A 216 9.76 -19.20 -31.89
C GLU A 216 9.48 -19.58 -30.43
N GLU A 217 10.51 -19.58 -29.57
CA GLU A 217 10.36 -19.94 -28.15
C GLU A 217 9.44 -18.96 -27.41
N TRP A 218 9.45 -17.67 -27.80
CA TRP A 218 8.53 -16.67 -27.25
C TRP A 218 7.09 -16.96 -27.63
N GLN A 219 6.84 -17.23 -28.92
CA GLN A 219 5.51 -17.54 -29.42
C GLN A 219 4.96 -18.83 -28.81
N GLU A 220 5.80 -19.86 -28.66
CA GLU A 220 5.43 -21.11 -27.99
C GLU A 220 5.03 -20.87 -26.53
N ALA A 221 5.81 -20.09 -25.78
CA ALA A 221 5.50 -19.76 -24.40
C ALA A 221 4.17 -18.98 -24.28
N ILE A 222 3.90 -18.04 -25.19
CA ILE A 222 2.61 -17.31 -25.24
C ILE A 222 1.46 -18.26 -25.57
N ALA A 223 1.61 -19.12 -26.55
CA ALA A 223 0.58 -20.10 -26.92
C ALA A 223 0.25 -21.06 -25.77
N ARG A 224 1.26 -21.47 -24.97
CA ARG A 224 1.03 -22.23 -23.74
C ARG A 224 0.25 -21.41 -22.72
N ALA A 225 0.64 -20.15 -22.51
CA ALA A 225 -0.02 -19.26 -21.58
C ALA A 225 -1.49 -18.99 -21.91
N GLU A 226 -1.81 -18.84 -23.19
CA GLU A 226 -3.18 -18.62 -23.70
C GLU A 226 -4.10 -19.85 -23.49
N ARG A 227 -3.53 -21.05 -23.39
CA ARG A 227 -4.30 -22.27 -23.07
C ARG A 227 -4.70 -22.38 -21.60
N ILE A 228 -4.06 -21.59 -20.72
CA ILE A 228 -4.40 -21.59 -19.29
C ILE A 228 -5.68 -20.76 -19.07
N GLY A 229 -6.80 -21.45 -19.11
CA GLY A 229 -8.12 -20.86 -18.85
C GLY A 229 -8.46 -20.75 -17.35
N PRO A 230 -9.75 -20.49 -17.04
CA PRO A 230 -10.20 -20.26 -15.66
C PRO A 230 -9.96 -21.43 -14.68
N GLY A 231 -9.78 -22.66 -15.18
CA GLY A 231 -9.48 -23.85 -14.36
C GLY A 231 -7.99 -24.07 -14.08
N GLY A 232 -7.11 -23.18 -14.54
CA GLY A 232 -5.67 -23.33 -14.40
C GLY A 232 -4.95 -22.12 -13.84
N ALA A 233 -3.67 -22.31 -13.53
CA ALA A 233 -2.77 -21.27 -13.09
C ALA A 233 -1.40 -21.37 -13.76
N GLY A 234 -0.79 -20.22 -14.07
CA GLY A 234 0.63 -20.15 -14.38
C GLY A 234 1.43 -19.77 -13.15
N ILE A 235 2.58 -20.44 -12.94
CA ILE A 235 3.49 -20.16 -11.84
C ILE A 235 4.84 -19.69 -12.38
N GLY A 236 5.36 -18.58 -11.83
CA GLY A 236 6.65 -18.03 -12.21
C GLY A 236 6.99 -16.73 -11.51
N THR A 237 8.18 -16.18 -11.79
CA THR A 237 8.58 -14.87 -11.26
C THR A 237 7.92 -13.71 -12.01
N PHE A 238 7.55 -13.93 -13.26
CA PHE A 238 7.02 -12.92 -14.19
C PHE A 238 7.86 -11.64 -14.27
N MET A 239 9.20 -11.80 -14.17
CA MET A 239 10.14 -10.67 -14.18
C MET A 239 10.71 -10.38 -15.56
N SER A 240 11.00 -11.43 -16.37
CA SER A 240 11.50 -11.25 -17.73
C SER A 240 10.40 -10.69 -18.67
N PRO A 241 10.75 -10.05 -19.81
CA PRO A 241 9.76 -9.59 -20.76
C PRO A 241 8.81 -10.70 -21.25
N CYS A 242 9.35 -11.87 -21.59
CA CYS A 242 8.55 -13.02 -22.02
C CYS A 242 7.63 -13.53 -20.90
N GLU A 243 8.13 -13.72 -19.68
CA GLU A 243 7.30 -14.11 -18.54
C GLU A 243 6.16 -13.12 -18.26
N LYS A 244 6.42 -11.81 -18.38
CA LYS A 244 5.36 -10.78 -18.25
C LYS A 244 4.31 -10.92 -19.35
N ALA A 245 4.73 -11.19 -20.58
CA ALA A 245 3.82 -11.41 -21.69
C ALA A 245 2.97 -12.67 -21.44
N CYS A 246 3.57 -13.77 -20.97
CA CYS A 246 2.86 -14.98 -20.55
C CYS A 246 1.85 -14.69 -19.42
N GLY A 247 2.25 -13.97 -18.38
CA GLY A 247 1.35 -13.59 -17.29
C GLY A 247 0.15 -12.78 -17.77
N ASN A 248 0.36 -11.85 -18.71
CA ASN A 248 -0.71 -11.09 -19.34
C ASN A 248 -1.64 -11.96 -20.19
N ALA A 249 -1.08 -12.95 -20.92
CA ALA A 249 -1.86 -13.88 -21.74
C ALA A 249 -2.75 -14.78 -20.86
N ILE A 250 -2.20 -15.35 -19.78
CA ILE A 250 -2.94 -16.12 -18.77
C ILE A 250 -4.08 -15.28 -18.17
N ALA A 251 -3.77 -14.04 -17.80
CA ALA A 251 -4.75 -13.14 -17.22
C ALA A 251 -5.91 -12.84 -18.18
N LYS A 252 -5.63 -12.60 -19.47
CA LYS A 252 -6.62 -12.39 -20.53
C LYS A 252 -7.48 -13.64 -20.77
N ALA A 253 -6.89 -14.82 -20.73
CA ALA A 253 -7.59 -16.10 -20.88
C ALA A 253 -8.45 -16.48 -19.67
N GLY A 254 -8.50 -15.66 -18.61
CA GLY A 254 -9.26 -15.93 -17.40
C GLY A 254 -8.54 -16.82 -16.37
N GLY A 255 -7.32 -17.23 -16.66
CA GLY A 255 -6.48 -18.04 -15.78
C GLY A 255 -6.02 -17.31 -14.53
N ARG A 256 -5.39 -18.03 -13.60
CA ARG A 256 -4.85 -17.53 -12.34
C ARG A 256 -3.34 -17.45 -12.37
N LEU A 257 -2.76 -16.66 -11.49
CA LEU A 257 -1.30 -16.46 -11.43
C LEU A 257 -0.78 -16.78 -10.03
N ILE A 258 0.27 -17.58 -9.98
CA ILE A 258 1.10 -17.82 -8.79
C ILE A 258 2.43 -17.10 -9.03
N VAL A 259 2.66 -16.00 -8.31
CA VAL A 259 3.84 -15.17 -8.49
C VAL A 259 4.89 -15.50 -7.43
N LEU A 260 6.07 -15.91 -7.86
CA LEU A 260 7.20 -16.20 -6.99
C LEU A 260 7.86 -14.88 -6.57
N SER A 261 7.86 -14.59 -5.26
CA SER A 261 8.42 -13.38 -4.67
C SER A 261 9.71 -13.66 -3.89
N PRO A 262 10.87 -13.21 -4.36
CA PRO A 262 12.15 -13.52 -3.71
C PRO A 262 12.38 -12.74 -2.41
N GLU A 263 11.59 -11.72 -2.12
CA GLU A 263 11.74 -10.84 -0.95
C GLU A 263 10.99 -11.34 0.29
N GLY A 264 10.07 -12.29 0.12
CA GLY A 264 9.10 -12.64 1.16
C GLY A 264 8.06 -11.54 1.38
N PHE A 265 7.31 -11.64 2.48
CA PHE A 265 6.17 -10.75 2.74
C PHE A 265 6.30 -10.07 4.09
N GLY A 266 6.75 -8.82 4.11
CA GLY A 266 6.80 -7.95 5.28
C GLY A 266 5.41 -7.56 5.79
N GLU A 267 5.32 -7.04 7.04
CA GLU A 267 4.02 -6.64 7.63
C GLU A 267 3.20 -5.71 6.75
N ARG A 268 3.86 -4.82 6.03
CA ARG A 268 3.24 -3.83 5.16
C ARG A 268 3.29 -4.19 3.69
N TRP A 269 3.72 -5.43 3.39
CA TRP A 269 3.77 -5.87 2.01
C TRP A 269 2.36 -6.05 1.45
N HIS A 270 2.16 -5.59 0.25
CA HIS A 270 0.95 -5.78 -0.52
C HIS A 270 1.26 -5.72 -2.01
N PRO A 271 0.43 -6.35 -2.85
CA PRO A 271 0.63 -6.39 -4.29
C PRO A 271 0.63 -4.99 -4.89
N SER A 272 1.31 -4.87 -6.03
CA SER A 272 1.31 -3.62 -6.78
C SER A 272 -0.11 -3.25 -7.21
N ARG A 273 -0.36 -1.94 -7.37
CA ARG A 273 -1.64 -1.39 -7.79
C ARG A 273 -2.23 -2.06 -9.04
N LYS A 274 -1.37 -2.41 -10.00
CA LYS A 274 -1.81 -3.05 -11.26
C LYS A 274 -2.43 -4.43 -11.04
N LEU A 275 -2.10 -5.08 -9.94
CA LEU A 275 -2.55 -6.43 -9.61
C LEU A 275 -3.72 -6.44 -8.61
N GLU A 276 -4.11 -5.30 -8.05
CA GLU A 276 -5.17 -5.23 -7.04
C GLU A 276 -6.53 -5.77 -7.54
N GLY A 277 -6.88 -5.51 -8.80
CA GLY A 277 -8.09 -6.06 -9.41
C GLY A 277 -8.06 -7.59 -9.46
N PHE A 278 -6.97 -8.17 -9.94
CA PHE A 278 -6.80 -9.62 -9.99
C PHE A 278 -6.77 -10.26 -8.60
N CYS A 279 -6.18 -9.57 -7.61
CA CYS A 279 -6.22 -10.03 -6.23
C CYS A 279 -7.66 -10.03 -5.69
N ALA A 280 -8.43 -8.96 -5.93
CA ALA A 280 -9.83 -8.86 -5.51
C ALA A 280 -10.70 -9.98 -6.11
N GLU A 281 -10.45 -10.33 -7.36
CA GLU A 281 -11.09 -11.45 -8.05
C GLU A 281 -10.65 -12.84 -7.53
N GLY A 282 -9.73 -12.90 -6.56
CA GLY A 282 -9.18 -14.16 -6.06
C GLY A 282 -8.27 -14.91 -7.05
N ARG A 283 -7.75 -14.21 -8.07
CA ARG A 283 -6.97 -14.79 -9.18
C ARG A 283 -5.46 -14.73 -8.96
N MET A 284 -5.00 -14.29 -7.78
CA MET A 284 -3.58 -14.14 -7.47
C MET A 284 -3.21 -14.89 -6.20
N LEU A 285 -2.07 -15.57 -6.26
CA LEU A 285 -1.33 -16.06 -5.11
C LEU A 285 0.13 -15.65 -5.28
N PHE A 286 0.72 -15.10 -4.24
CA PHE A 286 2.16 -14.85 -4.18
C PHE A 286 2.79 -15.88 -3.25
N LEU A 287 3.89 -16.48 -3.68
CA LEU A 287 4.63 -17.50 -2.90
C LEU A 287 6.09 -17.08 -2.73
N SER A 288 6.65 -17.41 -1.59
CA SER A 288 8.07 -17.27 -1.31
C SER A 288 8.59 -18.46 -0.49
N LEU A 289 9.80 -18.94 -0.79
CA LEU A 289 10.53 -19.87 0.07
C LEU A 289 11.11 -19.16 1.30
N TYR A 290 11.12 -17.83 1.28
CA TYR A 290 11.80 -17.03 2.29
C TYR A 290 10.78 -16.30 3.17
N PRO A 291 11.04 -16.23 4.49
CA PRO A 291 10.30 -15.32 5.35
C PRO A 291 10.62 -13.86 5.00
N GLU A 292 9.94 -12.94 5.66
CA GLU A 292 10.26 -11.51 5.58
C GLU A 292 11.76 -11.26 5.84
N MET A 293 12.37 -10.41 5.02
CA MET A 293 13.77 -10.05 5.21
C MET A 293 13.91 -8.88 6.18
N ALA A 294 14.83 -9.03 7.13
CA ALA A 294 15.19 -7.96 8.06
C ALA A 294 15.92 -6.77 7.39
N ARG A 295 16.50 -6.99 6.21
CA ARG A 295 17.21 -5.98 5.39
C ARG A 295 16.81 -6.07 3.92
N GLN A 296 17.03 -4.99 3.18
CA GLN A 296 16.88 -5.04 1.73
C GLN A 296 17.90 -5.99 1.10
N PRO A 297 17.45 -6.96 0.27
CA PRO A 297 18.33 -7.89 -0.42
C PRO A 297 19.12 -7.17 -1.51
N THR A 298 20.32 -7.65 -1.77
CA THR A 298 21.10 -7.24 -2.93
C THR A 298 20.48 -7.77 -4.22
N ARG A 299 20.83 -7.16 -5.37
CA ARG A 299 20.37 -7.66 -6.68
C ARG A 299 20.78 -9.11 -6.94
N LYS A 300 21.97 -9.52 -6.48
CA LYS A 300 22.46 -10.87 -6.63
C LYS A 300 21.62 -11.84 -5.80
N GLU A 301 21.38 -11.54 -4.53
CA GLU A 301 20.52 -12.35 -3.67
C GLU A 301 19.11 -12.54 -4.24
N LEU A 302 18.51 -11.47 -4.77
CA LEU A 302 17.20 -11.56 -5.43
C LEU A 302 17.24 -12.47 -6.66
N TYR A 303 18.31 -12.37 -7.46
CA TYR A 303 18.50 -13.20 -8.63
C TYR A 303 18.63 -14.67 -8.25
N ASP A 304 19.53 -14.98 -7.32
CA ASP A 304 19.79 -16.35 -6.86
C ASP A 304 18.52 -17.00 -6.29
N ARG A 305 17.73 -16.26 -5.49
CA ARG A 305 16.45 -16.72 -4.95
C ARG A 305 15.37 -16.94 -6.02
N CYS A 306 15.30 -16.08 -7.04
CA CYS A 306 14.41 -16.30 -8.19
C CYS A 306 14.74 -17.61 -8.91
N HIS A 307 16.03 -17.91 -9.10
CA HIS A 307 16.48 -19.15 -9.72
C HIS A 307 16.13 -20.35 -8.86
N GLU A 308 16.47 -20.32 -7.57
CA GLU A 308 16.15 -21.40 -6.63
C GLU A 308 14.66 -21.72 -6.60
N MET A 309 13.81 -20.72 -6.46
CA MET A 309 12.35 -20.93 -6.48
C MET A 309 11.87 -21.49 -7.81
N GLY A 310 12.42 -21.00 -8.94
CA GLY A 310 12.10 -21.50 -10.26
C GLY A 310 12.51 -22.96 -10.46
N ASP A 311 13.67 -23.35 -9.97
CA ASP A 311 14.17 -24.74 -10.03
C ASP A 311 13.27 -25.67 -9.21
N VAL A 312 12.96 -25.30 -7.97
CA VAL A 312 12.04 -26.06 -7.09
C VAL A 312 10.66 -26.29 -7.75
N VAL A 313 10.14 -25.26 -8.42
CA VAL A 313 8.82 -25.34 -9.09
C VAL A 313 8.90 -26.28 -10.30
N VAL A 314 9.89 -26.13 -11.16
CA VAL A 314 10.04 -26.97 -12.36
C VAL A 314 10.25 -28.42 -11.99
N GLU A 315 11.19 -28.70 -11.08
CA GLU A 315 11.49 -30.06 -10.60
C GLU A 315 10.27 -30.70 -9.91
N GLY A 316 9.61 -29.93 -9.02
CA GLY A 316 8.46 -30.41 -8.27
C GLY A 316 7.26 -30.74 -9.16
N LEU A 317 6.95 -29.93 -10.16
CA LEU A 317 5.86 -30.17 -11.09
C LEU A 317 6.17 -31.32 -12.07
N CYS A 318 7.42 -31.45 -12.55
CA CYS A 318 7.83 -32.59 -13.39
C CYS A 318 7.76 -33.93 -12.65
N ASN A 319 8.02 -33.95 -11.34
CA ASN A 319 7.97 -35.18 -10.53
C ASN A 319 6.53 -35.54 -10.07
N SER A 320 5.56 -34.66 -10.30
CA SER A 320 4.15 -34.86 -9.89
C SER A 320 3.27 -35.35 -11.06
N LEU A 321 3.80 -35.44 -12.27
CA LEU A 321 3.23 -36.02 -13.47
C LEU A 321 3.67 -37.47 -13.62
#